data_25e0504809e903c0638299e986fe6567
#
_entry.id   25e0504809e903c0638299e986fe6567
#
_cell.length_a   1.000
_cell.length_b   1.000
_cell.length_c   1.000
_cell.angle_alpha   90.00
_cell.angle_beta   90.00
_cell.angle_gamma   90.00
#
_symmetry.space_group_name_H-M   'P 1'
#
loop_
_entity.id
_entity.type
_entity.pdbx_description
1 polymer ?
#
loop_
_entity_poly.entity_id
_entity_poly.type
_entity_poly.pdbx_seq_one_letter_code
_entity_poly.pdbx_strand_id
1 'polypeptide(L)'
;VRPEQGPVTKTVSPALLAATTDTLRWMGPRRFSLTAVAENAGVSRGTVHNAFGSRDRAIETALDHLASAFIDAMATEIDQADTLAEKVSAAAVLICAHRQNSDSFAPDSINEGIVVLLLRNIGDDLLRRAIELWKPLVRAAQRTGEVGAEIDAARASEWIVRMLLSFELLPPIGVNLDSPRLVKRFVSDHIIAGLTGRTT
;
A
#
# COMPACT_ATOMS: atom_id res chain seq x y z
N VAL A 1 -8.21 -44.94 14.00
CA VAL A 1 -8.45 -43.50 13.99
C VAL A 1 -7.28 -42.88 13.24
N ARG A 2 -7.49 -42.44 11.99
CA ARG A 2 -6.50 -41.67 11.24
C ARG A 2 -6.53 -40.23 11.77
N PRO A 3 -5.38 -39.60 12.04
CA PRO A 3 -5.37 -38.18 12.35
C PRO A 3 -5.74 -37.39 11.10
N GLU A 4 -6.76 -36.53 11.17
CA GLU A 4 -7.07 -35.54 10.16
C GLU A 4 -5.88 -34.60 10.03
N GLN A 5 -5.19 -34.68 8.90
CA GLN A 5 -4.20 -33.68 8.51
C GLN A 5 -4.96 -32.43 8.13
N GLY A 6 -4.92 -31.40 8.99
CA GLY A 6 -5.40 -30.06 8.67
C GLY A 6 -4.72 -29.54 7.38
N PRO A 7 -5.31 -28.57 6.70
CA PRO A 7 -4.81 -28.04 5.43
C PRO A 7 -3.40 -27.49 5.64
N VAL A 8 -2.39 -28.19 5.12
CA VAL A 8 -1.03 -27.68 5.00
C VAL A 8 -1.12 -26.50 4.04
N THR A 9 -1.04 -25.29 4.56
CA THR A 9 -0.93 -24.07 3.76
C THR A 9 0.41 -24.17 3.04
N LYS A 10 0.37 -24.66 1.79
CA LYS A 10 1.57 -24.73 0.94
C LYS A 10 2.06 -23.29 0.72
N THR A 11 3.17 -22.95 1.31
CA THR A 11 3.83 -21.66 1.08
C THR A 11 4.15 -21.53 -0.41
N VAL A 12 3.61 -20.50 -1.05
CA VAL A 12 3.91 -20.19 -2.44
C VAL A 12 5.38 -19.80 -2.56
N SER A 13 6.11 -20.36 -3.54
CA SER A 13 7.53 -20.02 -3.69
C SER A 13 7.69 -18.53 -4.08
N PRO A 14 8.76 -17.87 -3.62
CA PRO A 14 9.01 -16.45 -3.96
C PRO A 14 9.02 -16.18 -5.47
N ALA A 15 9.61 -17.08 -6.26
CA ALA A 15 9.65 -16.94 -7.72
C ALA A 15 8.26 -17.00 -8.36
N LEU A 16 7.39 -17.93 -7.89
CA LEU A 16 6.03 -18.04 -8.38
C LEU A 16 5.17 -16.85 -7.95
N LEU A 17 5.39 -16.35 -6.75
CA LEU A 17 4.71 -15.14 -6.24
C LEU A 17 5.11 -13.90 -7.06
N ALA A 18 6.39 -13.71 -7.35
CA ALA A 18 6.88 -12.63 -8.21
C ALA A 18 6.25 -12.70 -9.60
N ALA A 19 6.27 -13.88 -10.26
CA ALA A 19 5.66 -14.06 -11.58
C ALA A 19 4.15 -13.79 -11.55
N THR A 20 3.46 -14.15 -10.46
CA THR A 20 2.02 -13.89 -10.30
C THR A 20 1.75 -12.39 -10.19
N THR A 21 2.56 -11.68 -9.41
CA THR A 21 2.49 -10.23 -9.22
C THR A 21 2.77 -9.49 -10.53
N ASP A 22 3.80 -9.88 -11.25
CA ASP A 22 4.16 -9.28 -12.54
C ASP A 22 3.07 -9.52 -13.59
N THR A 23 2.51 -10.74 -13.64
CA THR A 23 1.40 -11.05 -14.53
C THR A 23 0.19 -10.17 -14.23
N LEU A 24 -0.13 -9.94 -12.94
CA LEU A 24 -1.24 -9.09 -12.53
C LEU A 24 -0.99 -7.62 -12.94
N ARG A 25 0.22 -7.10 -12.74
CA ARG A 25 0.61 -5.73 -13.14
C ARG A 25 0.53 -5.53 -14.65
N TRP A 26 1.00 -6.51 -15.42
CA TRP A 26 1.12 -6.41 -16.89
C TRP A 26 -0.21 -6.58 -17.61
N MET A 27 -1.02 -7.54 -17.17
CA MET A 27 -2.25 -7.89 -17.85
C MET A 27 -3.50 -7.24 -17.25
N GLY A 28 -3.38 -6.73 -16.03
CA GLY A 28 -4.51 -6.26 -15.23
C GLY A 28 -5.45 -7.39 -14.80
N PRO A 29 -6.39 -7.11 -13.90
CA PRO A 29 -7.25 -8.14 -13.31
C PRO A 29 -8.17 -8.82 -14.33
N ARG A 30 -8.60 -8.11 -15.38
CA ARG A 30 -9.53 -8.69 -16.38
C ARG A 30 -8.87 -9.76 -17.23
N ARG A 31 -7.60 -9.60 -17.60
CA ARG A 31 -6.86 -10.51 -18.49
C ARG A 31 -6.01 -11.51 -17.72
N PHE A 32 -5.87 -11.35 -16.43
CA PHE A 32 -5.11 -12.25 -15.57
C PHE A 32 -5.66 -13.68 -15.63
N SER A 33 -4.77 -14.67 -15.76
CA SER A 33 -5.11 -16.08 -15.73
C SER A 33 -3.99 -16.93 -15.13
N LEU A 34 -4.35 -18.07 -14.52
CA LEU A 34 -3.34 -19.01 -14.00
C LEU A 34 -2.46 -19.60 -15.11
N THR A 35 -2.95 -19.63 -16.34
CA THR A 35 -2.16 -20.03 -17.50
C THR A 35 -1.06 -19.01 -17.80
N ALA A 36 -1.40 -17.72 -17.83
CA ALA A 36 -0.41 -16.66 -18.04
C ALA A 36 0.64 -16.63 -16.92
N VAL A 37 0.22 -16.88 -15.68
CA VAL A 37 1.18 -17.05 -14.55
C VAL A 37 2.11 -18.24 -14.78
N ALA A 38 1.61 -19.38 -15.25
CA ALA A 38 2.42 -20.56 -15.52
C ALA A 38 3.46 -20.30 -16.62
N GLU A 39 3.04 -19.62 -17.69
CA GLU A 39 3.91 -19.21 -18.79
C GLU A 39 5.01 -18.24 -18.31
N ASN A 40 4.63 -17.21 -17.55
CA ASN A 40 5.57 -16.23 -17.01
C ASN A 40 6.55 -16.84 -16.00
N ALA A 41 6.09 -17.77 -15.16
CA ALA A 41 6.92 -18.45 -14.17
C ALA A 41 7.75 -19.61 -14.74
N GLY A 42 7.53 -20.03 -15.98
CA GLY A 42 8.21 -21.19 -16.58
C GLY A 42 7.83 -22.53 -15.90
N VAL A 43 6.62 -22.66 -15.35
CA VAL A 43 6.17 -23.84 -14.64
C VAL A 43 4.90 -24.44 -15.26
N SER A 44 4.51 -25.65 -14.83
CA SER A 44 3.27 -26.27 -15.30
C SER A 44 2.02 -25.57 -14.75
N ARG A 45 0.91 -25.60 -15.48
CA ARG A 45 -0.41 -25.15 -15.00
C ARG A 45 -0.82 -25.85 -13.70
N GLY A 46 -0.50 -27.15 -13.59
CA GLY A 46 -0.75 -27.92 -12.38
C GLY A 46 0.00 -27.37 -11.17
N THR A 47 1.24 -26.91 -11.36
CA THR A 47 2.03 -26.29 -10.30
C THR A 47 1.34 -25.02 -9.77
N VAL A 48 0.89 -24.13 -10.68
CA VAL A 48 0.17 -22.90 -10.31
C VAL A 48 -1.16 -23.19 -9.64
N HIS A 49 -1.93 -24.13 -10.20
CA HIS A 49 -3.21 -24.54 -9.61
C HIS A 49 -3.02 -25.15 -8.21
N ASN A 50 -1.99 -25.96 -8.02
CA ASN A 50 -1.68 -26.55 -6.71
C ASN A 50 -1.23 -25.49 -5.68
N ALA A 51 -0.63 -24.38 -6.12
CA ALA A 51 -0.20 -23.29 -5.26
C ALA A 51 -1.35 -22.39 -4.82
N PHE A 52 -2.22 -22.00 -5.76
CA PHE A 52 -3.26 -20.99 -5.51
C PHE A 52 -4.69 -21.56 -5.44
N GLY A 53 -4.95 -22.69 -6.07
CA GLY A 53 -6.29 -23.32 -6.16
C GLY A 53 -7.23 -22.61 -7.13
N SER A 54 -7.31 -21.28 -7.09
CA SER A 54 -8.19 -20.50 -7.96
C SER A 54 -7.50 -19.21 -8.47
N ARG A 55 -8.10 -18.63 -9.51
CA ARG A 55 -7.68 -17.34 -10.06
C ARG A 55 -7.80 -16.21 -9.03
N ASP A 56 -8.90 -16.17 -8.30
CA ASP A 56 -9.19 -15.11 -7.36
C ASP A 56 -8.22 -15.15 -6.16
N ARG A 57 -7.92 -16.35 -5.66
CA ARG A 57 -6.89 -16.51 -4.61
C ARG A 57 -5.49 -16.14 -5.09
N ALA A 58 -5.15 -16.38 -6.36
CA ALA A 58 -3.89 -15.93 -6.92
C ALA A 58 -3.81 -14.39 -6.96
N ILE A 59 -4.91 -13.72 -7.36
CA ILE A 59 -5.01 -12.26 -7.33
C ILE A 59 -4.89 -11.73 -5.89
N GLU A 60 -5.66 -12.27 -4.95
CA GLU A 60 -5.60 -11.88 -3.53
C GLU A 60 -4.18 -12.02 -2.97
N THR A 61 -3.52 -13.15 -3.23
CA THR A 61 -2.15 -13.41 -2.78
C THR A 61 -1.16 -12.40 -3.39
N ALA A 62 -1.30 -12.08 -4.68
CA ALA A 62 -0.46 -11.08 -5.34
C ALA A 62 -0.70 -9.67 -4.77
N LEU A 63 -1.96 -9.31 -4.53
CA LEU A 63 -2.32 -8.02 -3.94
C LEU A 63 -1.80 -7.89 -2.50
N ASP A 64 -1.93 -8.94 -1.68
CA ASP A 64 -1.40 -8.96 -0.32
C ASP A 64 0.13 -8.80 -0.31
N HIS A 65 0.82 -9.45 -1.23
CA HIS A 65 2.27 -9.29 -1.40
C HIS A 65 2.65 -7.86 -1.79
N LEU A 66 1.92 -7.26 -2.74
CA LEU A 66 2.14 -5.87 -3.15
C LEU A 66 1.91 -4.88 -2.00
N ALA A 67 0.82 -5.08 -1.25
CA ALA A 67 0.50 -4.26 -0.09
C ALA A 67 1.58 -4.36 0.99
N SER A 68 2.03 -5.58 1.31
CA SER A 68 3.10 -5.80 2.28
C SER A 68 4.39 -5.13 1.86
N ALA A 69 4.83 -5.35 0.62
CA ALA A 69 6.05 -4.74 0.08
C ALA A 69 5.99 -3.20 0.09
N PHE A 70 4.82 -2.61 -0.20
CA PHE A 70 4.64 -1.16 -0.15
C PHE A 70 4.67 -0.62 1.28
N ILE A 71 4.02 -1.31 2.24
CA ILE A 71 4.04 -0.94 3.66
C ILE A 71 5.46 -1.04 4.22
N ASP A 72 6.21 -2.09 3.86
CA ASP A 72 7.60 -2.27 4.29
C ASP A 72 8.53 -1.18 3.72
N ALA A 73 8.35 -0.83 2.45
CA ALA A 73 9.08 0.28 1.82
C ALA A 73 8.75 1.62 2.49
N MET A 74 7.47 1.86 2.79
CA MET A 74 7.03 3.04 3.53
C MET A 74 7.63 3.07 4.93
N ALA A 75 7.60 1.95 5.67
CA ALA A 75 8.20 1.87 7.00
C ALA A 75 9.70 2.20 6.97
N THR A 76 10.42 1.69 5.97
CA THR A 76 11.85 1.98 5.78
C THR A 76 12.10 3.47 5.51
N GLU A 77 11.28 4.09 4.66
CA GLU A 77 11.43 5.50 4.30
C GLU A 77 11.12 6.43 5.49
N ILE A 78 10.05 6.17 6.23
CA ILE A 78 9.68 6.99 7.39
C ILE A 78 10.62 6.82 8.58
N ASP A 79 11.33 5.71 8.67
CA ASP A 79 12.32 5.48 9.74
C ASP A 79 13.53 6.41 9.63
N GLN A 80 13.81 6.96 8.45
CA GLN A 80 14.88 7.91 8.20
C GLN A 80 14.58 9.33 8.70
N ALA A 81 13.35 9.61 9.14
CA ALA A 81 12.91 10.94 9.59
C ALA A 81 12.75 10.99 11.11
N ASP A 82 12.97 12.14 11.72
CA ASP A 82 12.93 12.31 13.17
C ASP A 82 11.52 12.67 13.68
N THR A 83 10.86 13.62 13.02
CA THR A 83 9.55 14.14 13.43
C THR A 83 8.39 13.49 12.70
N LEU A 84 7.19 13.52 13.28
CA LEU A 84 5.97 13.00 12.61
C LEU A 84 5.71 13.77 11.30
N ALA A 85 5.93 15.08 11.30
CA ALA A 85 5.78 15.92 10.11
C ALA A 85 6.69 15.45 8.96
N GLU A 86 7.95 15.16 9.26
CA GLU A 86 8.91 14.64 8.27
C GLU A 86 8.53 13.25 7.80
N LYS A 87 8.09 12.36 8.71
CA LYS A 87 7.62 11.00 8.39
C LYS A 87 6.43 11.02 7.44
N VAL A 88 5.41 11.83 7.73
CA VAL A 88 4.23 11.97 6.85
C VAL A 88 4.61 12.58 5.50
N SER A 89 5.55 13.54 5.51
CA SER A 89 6.07 14.16 4.30
C SER A 89 6.84 13.15 3.43
N ALA A 90 7.66 12.29 4.03
CA ALA A 90 8.41 11.24 3.34
C ALA A 90 7.45 10.23 2.71
N ALA A 91 6.44 9.77 3.46
CA ALA A 91 5.41 8.88 2.97
C ALA A 91 4.63 9.48 1.78
N ALA A 92 4.24 10.76 1.85
CA ALA A 92 3.56 11.45 0.78
C ALA A 92 4.42 11.52 -0.50
N VAL A 93 5.71 11.82 -0.36
CA VAL A 93 6.65 11.85 -1.49
C VAL A 93 6.81 10.46 -2.11
N LEU A 94 6.93 9.40 -1.29
CA LEU A 94 6.99 8.01 -1.77
C LEU A 94 5.75 7.63 -2.57
N ILE A 95 4.55 7.99 -2.08
CA ILE A 95 3.28 7.73 -2.76
C ILE A 95 3.22 8.47 -4.10
N CYS A 96 3.58 9.75 -4.13
CA CYS A 96 3.61 10.53 -5.37
C CYS A 96 4.59 9.94 -6.40
N ALA A 97 5.76 9.49 -5.98
CA ALA A 97 6.73 8.83 -6.85
C ALA A 97 6.21 7.47 -7.37
N HIS A 98 5.51 6.71 -6.53
CA HIS A 98 4.87 5.45 -6.93
C HIS A 98 3.81 5.68 -8.00
N ARG A 99 2.95 6.70 -7.83
CA ARG A 99 1.92 7.09 -8.80
C ARG A 99 2.54 7.42 -10.17
N GLN A 100 3.57 8.27 -10.21
CA GLN A 100 4.27 8.63 -11.46
C GLN A 100 4.81 7.41 -12.20
N ASN A 101 5.41 6.46 -11.48
CA ASN A 101 5.91 5.23 -12.06
C ASN A 101 4.79 4.31 -12.56
N SER A 102 3.63 4.30 -11.90
CA SER A 102 2.47 3.49 -12.29
C SER A 102 1.78 4.03 -13.54
N ASP A 103 1.67 5.35 -13.69
CA ASP A 103 1.11 6.03 -14.87
C ASP A 103 1.95 5.79 -16.14
N SER A 104 3.25 5.52 -15.98
CA SER A 104 4.18 5.26 -17.10
C SER A 104 3.99 3.88 -17.75
N PHE A 105 3.31 2.95 -17.10
CA PHE A 105 3.22 1.55 -17.56
C PHE A 105 2.04 1.22 -18.46
N ALA A 106 0.99 2.04 -18.56
CA ALA A 106 -0.17 1.75 -19.41
C ALA A 106 -1.00 2.98 -19.76
N PRO A 107 -0.61 3.79 -20.77
CA PRO A 107 -1.40 4.97 -21.17
C PRO A 107 -2.78 4.65 -21.75
N ASP A 108 -3.05 3.41 -22.18
CA ASP A 108 -4.29 3.02 -22.89
C ASP A 108 -5.14 1.98 -22.18
N SER A 109 -4.76 1.51 -21.01
CA SER A 109 -5.60 0.56 -20.28
C SER A 109 -6.52 1.32 -19.32
N ILE A 110 -7.82 1.07 -19.42
CA ILE A 110 -8.83 1.26 -18.36
C ILE A 110 -8.44 0.29 -17.21
N ASN A 111 -7.23 0.43 -16.73
CA ASN A 111 -6.77 -0.29 -15.55
C ASN A 111 -7.30 0.49 -14.36
N GLU A 112 -8.26 -0.10 -13.67
CA GLU A 112 -8.40 0.22 -12.26
C GLU A 112 -6.98 0.15 -11.70
N GLY A 113 -6.46 1.28 -11.26
CA GLY A 113 -5.09 1.33 -10.73
C GLY A 113 -4.93 0.25 -9.65
N ILE A 114 -3.75 -0.29 -9.50
CA ILE A 114 -3.45 -1.35 -8.52
C ILE A 114 -3.99 -0.99 -7.12
N VAL A 115 -3.97 0.29 -6.76
CA VAL A 115 -4.47 0.76 -5.47
C VAL A 115 -5.99 0.63 -5.37
N VAL A 116 -6.75 0.91 -6.42
CA VAL A 116 -8.20 0.69 -6.44
C VAL A 116 -8.52 -0.79 -6.31
N LEU A 117 -7.73 -1.64 -6.98
CA LEU A 117 -7.88 -3.08 -6.89
C LEU A 117 -7.55 -3.60 -5.47
N LEU A 118 -6.49 -3.08 -4.84
CA LEU A 118 -6.16 -3.36 -3.44
C LEU A 118 -7.31 -2.98 -2.51
N LEU A 119 -7.82 -1.76 -2.62
CA LEU A 119 -8.91 -1.27 -1.77
C LEU A 119 -10.20 -2.08 -1.94
N ARG A 120 -10.49 -2.58 -3.13
CA ARG A 120 -11.68 -3.41 -3.38
C ARG A 120 -11.57 -4.84 -2.84
N ASN A 121 -10.38 -5.44 -2.87
CA ASN A 121 -10.19 -6.86 -2.53
C ASN A 121 -9.71 -7.06 -1.09
N ILE A 122 -8.83 -6.20 -0.60
CA ILE A 122 -8.21 -6.32 0.73
C ILE A 122 -8.22 -4.99 1.50
N GLY A 123 -9.13 -4.06 1.16
CA GLY A 123 -9.12 -2.68 1.66
C GLY A 123 -9.15 -2.58 3.18
N ASP A 124 -10.02 -3.33 3.84
CA ASP A 124 -10.12 -3.29 5.32
C ASP A 124 -8.82 -3.75 5.99
N ASP A 125 -8.19 -4.78 5.47
CA ASP A 125 -6.93 -5.29 6.00
C ASP A 125 -5.77 -4.34 5.68
N LEU A 126 -5.70 -3.82 4.47
CA LEU A 126 -4.72 -2.82 4.05
C LEU A 126 -4.78 -1.56 4.94
N LEU A 127 -5.99 -1.02 5.15
CA LEU A 127 -6.18 0.16 5.99
C LEU A 127 -5.81 -0.11 7.44
N ARG A 128 -6.18 -1.27 7.98
CA ARG A 128 -5.80 -1.67 9.33
C ARG A 128 -4.29 -1.73 9.51
N ARG A 129 -3.56 -2.39 8.60
CA ARG A 129 -2.10 -2.47 8.62
C ARG A 129 -1.47 -1.06 8.54
N ALA A 130 -1.97 -0.22 7.65
CA ALA A 130 -1.48 1.15 7.52
C ALA A 130 -1.72 1.96 8.81
N ILE A 131 -2.89 1.87 9.43
CA ILE A 131 -3.19 2.55 10.69
C ILE A 131 -2.28 2.04 11.82
N GLU A 132 -2.06 0.73 11.92
CA GLU A 132 -1.17 0.15 12.94
C GLU A 132 0.30 0.55 12.74
N LEU A 133 0.74 0.84 11.51
CA LEU A 133 2.05 1.44 11.24
C LEU A 133 2.17 2.85 11.85
N TRP A 134 1.15 3.70 11.66
CA TRP A 134 1.20 5.10 12.09
C TRP A 134 0.94 5.31 13.59
N LYS A 135 0.17 4.46 14.22
CA LYS A 135 -0.28 4.61 15.60
C LYS A 135 0.85 4.74 16.64
N PRO A 136 1.93 3.93 16.62
CA PRO A 136 3.07 4.14 17.52
C PRO A 136 3.82 5.44 17.24
N LEU A 137 3.86 5.91 15.99
CA LEU A 137 4.52 7.15 15.60
C LEU A 137 3.75 8.38 16.11
N VAL A 138 2.43 8.37 15.98
CA VAL A 138 1.57 9.43 16.56
C VAL A 138 1.72 9.48 18.07
N ARG A 139 1.75 8.33 18.76
CA ARG A 139 1.98 8.28 20.21
C ARG A 139 3.37 8.80 20.60
N ALA A 140 4.38 8.56 19.76
CA ALA A 140 5.71 9.12 19.98
C ALA A 140 5.68 10.65 19.86
N ALA A 141 5.02 11.17 18.82
CA ALA A 141 4.85 12.61 18.60
C ALA A 141 4.04 13.30 19.73
N GLN A 142 3.08 12.60 20.34
CA GLN A 142 2.39 13.10 21.54
C GLN A 142 3.33 13.23 22.74
N ARG A 143 4.24 12.27 22.93
CA ARG A 143 5.21 12.33 24.04
C ARG A 143 6.21 13.47 23.88
N THR A 144 6.53 13.86 22.66
CA THR A 144 7.43 15.00 22.36
C THR A 144 6.71 16.35 22.27
N GLY A 145 5.37 16.36 22.34
CA GLY A 145 4.56 17.57 22.21
C GLY A 145 4.35 18.06 20.78
N GLU A 146 4.74 17.28 19.77
CA GLU A 146 4.48 17.57 18.35
C GLU A 146 2.98 17.40 18.00
N VAL A 147 2.30 16.47 18.65
CA VAL A 147 0.85 16.23 18.52
C VAL A 147 0.19 16.48 19.87
N GLY A 148 -0.99 17.10 19.90
CA GLY A 148 -1.75 17.33 21.10
C GLY A 148 -2.05 16.03 21.87
N ALA A 149 -1.85 16.06 23.18
CA ALA A 149 -2.06 14.87 24.03
C ALA A 149 -3.52 14.43 24.09
N GLU A 150 -4.47 15.34 23.83
CA GLU A 150 -5.91 15.12 23.77
C GLU A 150 -6.38 14.43 22.49
N ILE A 151 -5.53 14.40 21.45
CA ILE A 151 -5.88 13.80 20.16
C ILE A 151 -5.86 12.27 20.26
N ASP A 152 -6.94 11.62 19.84
CA ASP A 152 -6.97 10.17 19.77
C ASP A 152 -5.99 9.64 18.71
N ALA A 153 -5.00 8.86 19.15
CA ALA A 153 -3.93 8.38 18.28
C ALA A 153 -4.43 7.46 17.14
N ALA A 154 -5.50 6.70 17.35
CA ALA A 154 -6.05 5.84 16.29
C ALA A 154 -6.74 6.68 15.22
N ARG A 155 -7.53 7.70 15.62
CA ARG A 155 -8.20 8.62 14.70
C ARG A 155 -7.19 9.48 13.93
N ALA A 156 -6.13 9.96 14.60
CA ALA A 156 -5.05 10.69 13.95
C ALA A 156 -4.32 9.82 12.92
N SER A 157 -4.07 8.55 13.25
CA SER A 157 -3.45 7.60 12.31
C SER A 157 -4.36 7.32 11.11
N GLU A 158 -5.66 7.13 11.32
CA GLU A 158 -6.65 6.98 10.24
C GLU A 158 -6.70 8.25 9.37
N TRP A 159 -6.68 9.43 9.97
CA TRP A 159 -6.61 10.71 9.25
C TRP A 159 -5.37 10.77 8.35
N ILE A 160 -4.18 10.45 8.88
CA ILE A 160 -2.94 10.42 8.10
C ILE A 160 -3.08 9.46 6.91
N VAL A 161 -3.56 8.24 7.13
CA VAL A 161 -3.73 7.24 6.06
C VAL A 161 -4.70 7.73 4.99
N ARG A 162 -5.84 8.33 5.38
CA ARG A 162 -6.81 8.89 4.42
C ARG A 162 -6.22 10.02 3.59
N MET A 163 -5.46 10.92 4.21
CA MET A 163 -4.80 12.02 3.51
C MET A 163 -3.71 11.51 2.58
N LEU A 164 -2.90 10.53 2.99
CA LEU A 164 -1.90 9.91 2.15
C LEU A 164 -2.52 9.20 0.93
N LEU A 165 -3.62 8.47 1.11
CA LEU A 165 -4.35 7.85 0.00
C LEU A 165 -4.90 8.87 -1.01
N SER A 166 -5.21 10.09 -0.59
CA SER A 166 -5.67 11.14 -1.50
C SER A 166 -4.63 11.52 -2.55
N PHE A 167 -3.32 11.44 -2.23
CA PHE A 167 -2.25 11.71 -3.20
C PHE A 167 -2.18 10.66 -4.31
N GLU A 168 -2.58 9.43 -4.02
CA GLU A 168 -2.62 8.35 -5.02
C GLU A 168 -3.91 8.39 -5.86
N LEU A 169 -5.05 8.65 -5.21
CA LEU A 169 -6.36 8.46 -5.82
C LEU A 169 -6.91 9.71 -6.54
N LEU A 170 -6.46 10.90 -6.14
CA LEU A 170 -7.01 12.15 -6.69
C LEU A 170 -6.03 12.82 -7.65
N PRO A 171 -6.51 13.34 -8.79
CA PRO A 171 -5.67 14.10 -9.70
C PRO A 171 -5.18 15.40 -9.03
N PRO A 172 -3.96 15.86 -9.32
CA PRO A 172 -3.48 17.15 -8.83
C PRO A 172 -4.22 18.30 -9.53
N ILE A 173 -4.83 19.19 -8.74
CA ILE A 173 -5.53 20.38 -9.27
C ILE A 173 -4.76 21.65 -8.91
N GLY A 174 -4.35 21.82 -7.67
CA GLY A 174 -3.68 23.02 -7.17
C GLY A 174 -2.28 22.80 -6.61
N VAL A 175 -1.87 21.54 -6.46
CA VAL A 175 -0.55 21.17 -5.93
C VAL A 175 0.20 20.40 -6.99
N ASN A 176 1.44 20.80 -7.29
CA ASN A 176 2.30 20.00 -8.15
C ASN A 176 2.85 18.82 -7.33
N LEU A 177 2.27 17.63 -7.56
CA LEU A 177 2.66 16.39 -6.89
C LEU A 177 3.96 15.77 -7.44
N ASP A 178 4.50 16.30 -8.55
CA ASP A 178 5.79 15.86 -9.11
C ASP A 178 6.98 16.55 -8.44
N SER A 179 6.70 17.54 -7.56
CA SER A 179 7.73 18.25 -6.80
C SER A 179 7.75 17.79 -5.34
N PRO A 180 8.76 17.01 -4.91
CA PRO A 180 8.88 16.60 -3.50
C PRO A 180 8.84 17.76 -2.51
N ARG A 181 9.42 18.91 -2.90
CA ARG A 181 9.41 20.12 -2.06
C ARG A 181 8.00 20.67 -1.84
N LEU A 182 7.17 20.70 -2.90
CA LEU A 182 5.80 21.21 -2.80
C LEU A 182 4.89 20.23 -2.07
N VAL A 183 5.10 18.92 -2.25
CA VAL A 183 4.40 17.88 -1.49
C VAL A 183 4.70 18.00 -0.01
N LYS A 184 5.98 18.11 0.39
CA LYS A 184 6.38 18.29 1.80
C LYS A 184 5.77 19.54 2.41
N ARG A 185 5.77 20.65 1.68
CA ARG A 185 5.15 21.91 2.14
C ARG A 185 3.64 21.73 2.33
N PHE A 186 2.95 21.14 1.37
CA PHE A 186 1.50 20.88 1.46
C PHE A 186 1.15 19.99 2.67
N VAL A 187 1.93 18.95 2.94
CA VAL A 187 1.78 18.08 4.12
C VAL A 187 1.93 18.89 5.41
N SER A 188 2.99 19.70 5.52
CA SER A 188 3.26 20.52 6.69
C SER A 188 2.13 21.54 6.94
N ASP A 189 1.72 22.27 5.89
CA ASP A 189 0.80 23.39 6.02
C ASP A 189 -0.66 22.95 6.28
N HIS A 190 -1.05 21.72 5.83
CA HIS A 190 -2.46 21.31 5.83
C HIS A 190 -2.75 20.02 6.60
N ILE A 191 -1.85 19.05 6.57
CA ILE A 191 -2.08 17.76 7.23
C ILE A 191 -1.62 17.80 8.68
N ILE A 192 -0.39 18.23 8.90
CA ILE A 192 0.19 18.26 10.24
C ILE A 192 -0.43 19.37 11.09
N ALA A 193 -0.71 20.52 10.50
CA ALA A 193 -1.38 21.62 11.20
C ALA A 193 -2.70 21.21 11.87
N GLY A 194 -3.44 20.27 11.26
CA GLY A 194 -4.66 19.69 11.83
C GLY A 194 -4.43 18.79 13.06
N LEU A 195 -3.21 18.33 13.28
CA LEU A 195 -2.83 17.45 14.40
C LEU A 195 -2.14 18.21 15.56
N THR A 196 -1.75 19.47 15.36
CA THR A 196 -1.00 20.26 16.38
C THR A 196 -1.89 20.94 17.42
N GLY A 197 -3.22 20.76 17.36
CA GLY A 197 -4.14 21.32 18.38
C GLY A 197 -4.15 22.86 18.45
N ARG A 198 -3.67 23.59 17.45
CA ARG A 198 -3.78 25.05 17.40
C ARG A 198 -5.24 25.45 17.15
N THR A 199 -6.02 25.46 18.21
CA THR A 199 -7.28 26.21 18.21
C THR A 199 -6.93 27.69 18.10
N THR A 200 -7.29 28.31 17.00
CA THR A 200 -7.32 29.78 16.83
C THR A 200 -8.38 30.37 17.73
#